data_e963cca61614a1deb71e701b4f56f47a
#
_entry.id   e963cca61614a1deb71e701b4f56f47a
#
_cell.length_a   1.000
_cell.length_b   1.000
_cell.length_c   1.000
_cell.angle_alpha   90.00
_cell.angle_beta   90.00
_cell.angle_gamma   90.00
#
_symmetry.space_group_name_H-M   'P 1'
#
loop_
_entity.id
_entity.type
_entity.pdbx_description
1 polymer ?
#
loop_
_entity_poly.entity_id
_entity_poly.type
_entity_poly.pdbx_seq_one_letter_code
_entity_poly.pdbx_strand_id
1 'polypeptide(L)'
;PAGSSCSPLLLTPSRSSLQWPPPAVASATSRPSTTPRPASKDSSTQASPPSRPSSATRRITLARAHDEDRFAIPVIDLAGVTTGSSRRAELVAEVKAAVKTVGFFQVVNHGVPGTVMSEMLAALRSFNEEPAEARRPYYSRDGQSRVRYHSNFDLFRSPAAIWRDTLYLDMAPTGPSPEEIPPACRGIAVEFTREVQRLGGTLFELLSEALGLHRGFLEQREAGCLEGLSVVGHYYPASPQPQLTMGTSRHTDPSFLTVLLQDSVGGLQVLHRLRRDDQPVWVDVPAEPGAFTVNVGDFLQLLSNDRFRSVEHRVLSKSVGPRVSVACFFRPHGAAAAARVCAPILVGDGAASPPRYRSATVEDLIVHYRDKALDGTSMLDHYRI
;
A
#
# COMPACT_ATOMS: atom_id res chain seq x y z
N PRO A 1 31.53 55.53 30.17
CA PRO A 1 30.89 55.23 31.43
C PRO A 1 29.72 54.19 31.24
N ALA A 2 29.83 53.25 32.14
CA ALA A 2 28.83 52.38 32.63
C ALA A 2 28.20 51.35 31.63
N GLY A 3 28.72 50.14 31.72
CA GLY A 3 28.13 48.90 31.28
C GLY A 3 26.99 48.45 32.21
N SER A 4 26.08 47.71 31.67
CA SER A 4 25.18 46.85 32.44
C SER A 4 25.07 45.52 31.73
N SER A 5 25.66 44.52 32.36
CA SER A 5 25.55 43.11 32.03
C SER A 5 24.17 42.57 32.47
N CYS A 6 23.41 41.97 31.57
CA CYS A 6 22.31 41.11 31.93
C CYS A 6 22.66 39.66 31.57
N SER A 7 22.75 38.80 32.57
CA SER A 7 22.86 37.36 32.49
C SER A 7 21.51 36.73 32.13
N PRO A 8 21.43 35.66 31.33
CA PRO A 8 20.20 34.97 31.10
C PRO A 8 19.94 33.89 32.18
N LEU A 9 18.75 33.92 32.71
CA LEU A 9 18.18 32.90 33.61
C LEU A 9 17.97 31.60 32.86
N LEU A 10 18.62 30.54 33.29
CA LEU A 10 18.39 29.14 32.92
C LEU A 10 17.11 28.66 33.59
N LEU A 11 16.06 28.44 32.79
CA LEU A 11 14.89 27.68 33.20
C LEU A 11 15.10 26.23 32.81
N THR A 12 15.26 25.34 33.79
CA THR A 12 15.24 23.90 33.65
C THR A 12 13.80 23.38 33.55
N PRO A 13 13.43 22.54 32.58
CA PRO A 13 12.15 21.87 32.63
C PRO A 13 12.19 20.65 33.54
N SER A 14 11.26 20.56 34.48
CA SER A 14 11.03 19.42 35.37
C SER A 14 10.51 18.21 34.54
N ARG A 15 11.24 17.11 34.63
CA ARG A 15 10.79 15.79 34.15
C ARG A 15 9.77 15.24 35.14
N SER A 16 8.51 15.11 34.73
CA SER A 16 7.56 14.20 35.35
C SER A 16 7.60 12.87 34.60
N SER A 17 8.23 11.88 35.21
CA SER A 17 8.30 10.51 34.75
C SER A 17 6.99 9.80 35.12
N LEU A 18 6.12 9.54 34.15
CA LEU A 18 5.06 8.55 34.28
C LEU A 18 5.67 7.16 34.09
N GLN A 19 5.85 6.44 35.20
CA GLN A 19 6.25 5.05 35.22
C GLN A 19 5.01 4.17 35.00
N TRP A 20 5.05 3.30 34.00
CA TRP A 20 4.11 2.20 33.81
C TRP A 20 4.53 1.02 34.68
N PRO A 21 3.60 0.29 35.32
CA PRO A 21 3.94 -0.88 36.10
C PRO A 21 4.37 -2.05 35.18
N PRO A 22 5.32 -2.91 35.62
CA PRO A 22 5.77 -4.03 34.84
C PRO A 22 4.69 -5.14 34.79
N PRO A 23 4.67 -5.96 33.70
CA PRO A 23 3.74 -7.08 33.61
C PRO A 23 4.03 -8.15 34.64
N ALA A 24 2.96 -8.71 35.23
CA ALA A 24 3.02 -9.76 36.22
C ALA A 24 3.68 -11.04 35.66
N VAL A 25 4.73 -11.51 36.38
CA VAL A 25 5.40 -12.77 36.09
C VAL A 25 4.57 -13.88 36.74
N ALA A 26 4.00 -14.76 35.91
CA ALA A 26 3.39 -15.99 36.40
C ALA A 26 4.49 -17.00 36.79
N SER A 27 4.51 -17.40 38.06
CA SER A 27 5.43 -18.37 38.60
C SER A 27 5.15 -19.79 38.08
N ALA A 28 6.20 -20.43 37.58
CA ALA A 28 6.20 -21.83 37.20
C ALA A 28 6.30 -22.72 38.45
N THR A 29 5.34 -23.61 38.61
CA THR A 29 5.48 -24.75 39.58
C THR A 29 5.63 -26.06 38.82
N SER A 30 6.80 -26.66 39.07
CA SER A 30 7.20 -28.09 39.10
C SER A 30 6.50 -29.12 38.22
N ARG A 31 7.35 -29.80 37.44
CA ARG A 31 7.16 -31.11 36.79
C ARG A 31 7.02 -32.26 37.84
N PRO A 32 6.44 -33.39 37.41
CA PRO A 32 7.14 -34.65 37.58
C PRO A 32 7.38 -35.41 36.25
N SER A 33 8.50 -36.10 36.25
CA SER A 33 8.99 -37.03 35.25
C SER A 33 8.24 -38.34 35.24
N THR A 34 7.92 -38.93 34.07
CA THR A 34 7.78 -40.38 33.93
C THR A 34 8.15 -40.85 32.53
N THR A 35 8.94 -41.88 32.51
CA THR A 35 9.54 -42.66 31.42
C THR A 35 8.52 -43.35 30.51
N PRO A 36 8.89 -43.72 29.26
CA PRO A 36 8.00 -44.34 28.29
C PRO A 36 7.93 -45.86 28.44
N ARG A 37 6.77 -46.44 28.12
CA ARG A 37 6.54 -47.87 27.95
C ARG A 37 5.85 -48.18 26.62
N PRO A 38 6.07 -49.39 26.04
CA PRO A 38 5.89 -49.62 24.61
C PRO A 38 4.46 -50.03 24.20
N ALA A 39 4.24 -49.99 22.88
CA ALA A 39 3.02 -50.23 22.15
C ALA A 39 2.38 -51.61 22.38
N SER A 40 1.05 -51.63 22.45
CA SER A 40 0.24 -52.81 22.13
C SER A 40 -0.88 -52.41 21.15
N LYS A 41 -1.08 -53.27 20.15
CA LYS A 41 -2.10 -53.16 19.08
C LYS A 41 -3.48 -53.47 19.63
N ASP A 42 -4.45 -53.01 18.87
CA ASP A 42 -5.85 -53.38 18.70
C ASP A 42 -6.89 -52.57 19.46
N SER A 43 -7.67 -51.82 18.73
CA SER A 43 -9.09 -52.10 18.47
C SER A 43 -9.79 -50.84 17.94
N SER A 44 -10.56 -51.06 16.88
CA SER A 44 -11.50 -50.17 16.26
C SER A 44 -12.41 -49.43 17.24
N THR A 45 -12.36 -48.09 17.19
CA THR A 45 -13.43 -47.25 17.74
C THR A 45 -13.72 -46.13 16.75
N GLN A 46 -14.94 -46.10 16.27
CA GLN A 46 -15.49 -45.07 15.42
C GLN A 46 -15.26 -43.69 16.03
N ALA A 47 -14.47 -42.86 15.34
CA ALA A 47 -14.34 -41.48 15.69
C ALA A 47 -15.60 -40.72 15.27
N SER A 48 -16.29 -40.13 16.21
CA SER A 48 -17.34 -39.15 15.99
C SER A 48 -16.75 -37.95 15.21
N PRO A 49 -17.47 -37.34 14.27
CA PRO A 49 -16.97 -36.19 13.51
C PRO A 49 -16.72 -35.01 14.46
N PRO A 50 -15.67 -34.21 14.22
CA PRO A 50 -15.37 -33.05 15.04
C PRO A 50 -16.53 -32.05 14.94
N SER A 51 -16.96 -31.56 16.11
CA SER A 51 -17.93 -30.47 16.24
C SER A 51 -17.55 -29.28 15.38
N ARG A 52 -18.46 -28.78 14.56
CA ARG A 52 -18.31 -27.59 13.71
C ARG A 52 -17.83 -26.42 14.54
N PRO A 53 -16.80 -25.67 14.07
CA PRO A 53 -16.50 -24.37 14.63
C PRO A 53 -17.67 -23.43 14.30
N SER A 54 -18.29 -22.88 15.33
CA SER A 54 -19.34 -21.88 15.18
C SER A 54 -18.67 -20.52 14.99
N SER A 55 -18.29 -20.22 13.79
CA SER A 55 -18.19 -18.86 13.23
C SER A 55 -18.23 -19.03 11.73
N ALA A 56 -19.28 -18.54 11.12
CA ALA A 56 -19.51 -18.65 9.69
C ALA A 56 -18.44 -17.87 8.93
N THR A 57 -17.37 -18.55 8.54
CA THR A 57 -16.48 -18.06 7.48
C THR A 57 -17.33 -17.98 6.22
N ARG A 58 -17.78 -16.76 5.87
CA ARG A 58 -18.57 -16.52 4.67
C ARG A 58 -17.74 -16.97 3.47
N ARG A 59 -18.24 -17.97 2.74
CA ARG A 59 -17.71 -18.35 1.43
C ARG A 59 -17.59 -17.10 0.57
N ILE A 60 -16.39 -16.81 0.09
CA ILE A 60 -16.14 -15.70 -0.83
C ILE A 60 -16.85 -16.06 -2.15
N THR A 61 -17.96 -15.41 -2.42
CA THR A 61 -18.69 -15.60 -3.68
C THR A 61 -17.93 -14.82 -4.76
N LEU A 62 -17.26 -15.57 -5.63
CA LEU A 62 -16.62 -15.03 -6.84
C LEU A 62 -17.73 -14.84 -7.90
N ALA A 63 -18.38 -13.69 -7.92
CA ALA A 63 -19.23 -13.32 -9.06
C ALA A 63 -18.31 -13.01 -10.25
N ARG A 64 -18.33 -13.86 -11.27
CA ARG A 64 -17.75 -13.58 -12.59
C ARG A 64 -18.79 -12.80 -13.38
N ALA A 65 -18.43 -11.61 -13.84
CA ALA A 65 -19.23 -10.90 -14.83
C ALA A 65 -19.11 -11.64 -16.17
N HIS A 66 -20.19 -12.27 -16.60
CA HIS A 66 -20.43 -12.61 -17.99
C HIS A 66 -21.20 -11.42 -18.56
N ASP A 67 -20.54 -10.54 -19.35
CA ASP A 67 -21.27 -9.79 -20.35
C ASP A 67 -20.34 -9.04 -21.34
N GLU A 68 -20.85 -8.78 -22.54
CA GLU A 68 -20.17 -8.39 -23.75
C GLU A 68 -19.71 -6.91 -23.81
N ASP A 69 -20.01 -6.10 -22.79
CA ASP A 69 -19.40 -4.77 -22.57
C ASP A 69 -18.16 -4.93 -21.68
N ARG A 70 -17.08 -5.45 -22.24
CA ARG A 70 -15.83 -5.68 -21.52
C ARG A 70 -15.23 -4.36 -21.08
N PHE A 71 -15.51 -3.94 -19.85
CA PHE A 71 -14.72 -2.93 -19.19
C PHE A 71 -13.26 -3.42 -19.08
N ALA A 72 -12.33 -2.66 -19.64
CA ALA A 72 -10.90 -2.88 -19.54
C ALA A 72 -10.24 -1.76 -18.76
N ILE A 73 -9.24 -2.10 -17.96
CA ILE A 73 -8.37 -1.10 -17.33
C ILE A 73 -7.63 -0.36 -18.46
N PRO A 74 -7.68 1.00 -18.50
CA PRO A 74 -7.00 1.77 -19.54
C PRO A 74 -5.50 1.49 -19.57
N VAL A 75 -4.92 1.32 -20.76
CA VAL A 75 -3.48 1.24 -20.97
C VAL A 75 -3.03 2.52 -21.67
N ILE A 76 -2.10 3.25 -21.05
CA ILE A 76 -1.60 4.54 -21.54
C ILE A 76 -0.15 4.36 -21.98
N ASP A 77 0.14 4.66 -23.22
CA ASP A 77 1.50 4.64 -23.77
C ASP A 77 2.18 5.99 -23.54
N LEU A 78 3.19 6.00 -22.65
CA LEU A 78 3.94 7.20 -22.28
C LEU A 78 5.01 7.59 -23.30
N ALA A 79 5.14 6.90 -24.44
CA ALA A 79 6.07 7.31 -25.50
C ALA A 79 5.81 8.76 -25.92
N GLY A 80 6.89 9.55 -26.01
CA GLY A 80 6.81 10.96 -26.39
C GLY A 80 6.30 11.93 -25.32
N VAL A 81 6.16 11.51 -24.04
CA VAL A 81 5.68 12.36 -22.94
C VAL A 81 6.53 13.62 -22.71
N THR A 82 7.81 13.59 -23.07
CA THR A 82 8.76 14.71 -22.94
C THR A 82 8.80 15.61 -24.15
N THR A 83 8.32 15.14 -25.30
CA THR A 83 8.36 15.86 -26.56
C THR A 83 7.08 16.69 -26.76
N GLY A 84 7.22 17.80 -27.43
CA GLY A 84 6.26 18.87 -27.74
C GLY A 84 4.76 18.59 -27.73
N SER A 85 4.08 19.61 -27.64
CA SER A 85 2.73 19.96 -27.25
C SER A 85 1.56 18.99 -27.57
N SER A 86 1.45 18.36 -28.75
CA SER A 86 0.23 17.60 -29.11
C SER A 86 0.14 16.26 -28.36
N ARG A 87 1.20 15.44 -28.41
CA ARG A 87 1.19 14.12 -27.72
C ARG A 87 1.05 14.25 -26.21
N ARG A 88 1.70 15.28 -25.63
CA ARG A 88 1.56 15.54 -24.19
C ARG A 88 0.13 15.93 -23.82
N ALA A 89 -0.53 16.78 -24.60
CA ALA A 89 -1.93 17.15 -24.35
C ALA A 89 -2.88 15.95 -24.45
N GLU A 90 -2.63 15.03 -25.39
CA GLU A 90 -3.36 13.77 -25.50
C GLU A 90 -3.16 12.92 -24.24
N LEU A 91 -1.91 12.74 -23.79
CA LEU A 91 -1.59 11.99 -22.58
C LEU A 91 -2.25 12.58 -21.33
N VAL A 92 -2.27 13.89 -21.18
CA VAL A 92 -2.98 14.57 -20.09
C VAL A 92 -4.47 14.27 -20.15
N ALA A 93 -5.07 14.24 -21.34
CA ALA A 93 -6.49 13.91 -21.52
C ALA A 93 -6.77 12.43 -21.20
N GLU A 94 -5.90 11.50 -21.65
CA GLU A 94 -6.00 10.06 -21.35
C GLU A 94 -5.90 9.80 -19.85
N VAL A 95 -4.87 10.35 -19.19
CA VAL A 95 -4.69 10.24 -17.73
C VAL A 95 -5.88 10.83 -16.99
N LYS A 96 -6.33 12.03 -17.37
CA LYS A 96 -7.51 12.68 -16.77
C LYS A 96 -8.76 11.82 -16.86
N ALA A 97 -9.00 11.22 -18.03
CA ALA A 97 -10.14 10.33 -18.25
C ALA A 97 -10.03 9.08 -17.33
N ALA A 98 -8.86 8.43 -17.30
CA ALA A 98 -8.63 7.24 -16.51
C ALA A 98 -8.83 7.49 -15.00
N VAL A 99 -8.20 8.52 -14.43
CA VAL A 99 -8.28 8.79 -12.98
C VAL A 99 -9.65 9.32 -12.53
N LYS A 100 -10.40 9.95 -13.44
CA LYS A 100 -11.74 10.46 -13.17
C LYS A 100 -12.80 9.35 -13.18
N THR A 101 -12.66 8.37 -14.06
CA THR A 101 -13.67 7.32 -14.28
C THR A 101 -13.35 6.04 -13.56
N VAL A 102 -12.14 5.53 -13.72
CA VAL A 102 -11.69 4.22 -13.22
C VAL A 102 -10.87 4.33 -11.95
N GLY A 103 -10.04 5.39 -11.83
CA GLY A 103 -9.06 5.54 -10.73
C GLY A 103 -7.83 4.64 -10.86
N PHE A 104 -7.83 3.76 -11.87
CA PHE A 104 -6.76 2.80 -12.21
C PHE A 104 -6.43 2.89 -13.69
N PHE A 105 -5.18 2.72 -14.04
CA PHE A 105 -4.70 2.58 -15.42
C PHE A 105 -3.35 1.85 -15.43
N GLN A 106 -2.95 1.35 -16.59
CA GLN A 106 -1.62 0.79 -16.79
C GLN A 106 -0.79 1.73 -17.65
N VAL A 107 0.53 1.74 -17.46
CA VAL A 107 1.45 2.53 -18.27
C VAL A 107 2.49 1.62 -18.92
N VAL A 108 2.72 1.87 -20.21
CA VAL A 108 3.76 1.22 -21.02
C VAL A 108 4.69 2.29 -21.60
N ASN A 109 5.84 1.90 -22.13
CA ASN A 109 6.87 2.82 -22.64
C ASN A 109 7.26 3.93 -21.65
N HIS A 110 7.24 3.57 -20.38
CA HIS A 110 7.43 4.48 -19.21
C HIS A 110 8.90 4.78 -18.91
N GLY A 111 9.84 4.21 -19.66
CA GLY A 111 11.27 4.48 -19.53
C GLY A 111 12.01 3.74 -18.41
N VAL A 112 11.33 3.00 -17.54
CA VAL A 112 11.98 2.12 -16.56
C VAL A 112 12.51 0.88 -17.30
N PRO A 113 13.81 0.52 -17.17
CA PRO A 113 14.37 -0.64 -17.86
C PRO A 113 13.71 -1.96 -17.43
N GLY A 114 13.39 -2.81 -18.41
CA GLY A 114 12.77 -4.12 -18.13
C GLY A 114 13.65 -5.03 -17.26
N THR A 115 14.97 -4.89 -17.35
CA THR A 115 15.94 -5.59 -16.47
C THR A 115 15.76 -5.18 -15.02
N VAL A 116 15.64 -3.89 -14.72
CA VAL A 116 15.40 -3.38 -13.36
C VAL A 116 14.10 -3.91 -12.78
N MET A 117 13.05 -3.98 -13.60
CA MET A 117 11.75 -4.53 -13.19
C MET A 117 11.85 -6.02 -12.88
N SER A 118 12.46 -6.81 -13.76
CA SER A 118 12.59 -8.25 -13.59
C SER A 118 13.52 -8.62 -12.43
N GLU A 119 14.63 -7.92 -12.26
CA GLU A 119 15.57 -8.13 -11.16
C GLU A 119 14.93 -7.77 -9.80
N MET A 120 14.11 -6.72 -9.72
CA MET A 120 13.41 -6.37 -8.48
C MET A 120 12.40 -7.45 -8.06
N LEU A 121 11.63 -8.01 -9.00
CA LEU A 121 10.74 -9.13 -8.72
C LEU A 121 11.51 -10.39 -8.29
N ALA A 122 12.62 -10.69 -8.98
CA ALA A 122 13.47 -11.83 -8.65
C ALA A 122 14.13 -11.69 -7.28
N ALA A 123 14.62 -10.51 -6.93
CA ALA A 123 15.21 -10.21 -5.63
C ALA A 123 14.24 -10.41 -4.47
N LEU A 124 13.00 -9.92 -4.63
CA LEU A 124 11.95 -10.13 -3.63
C LEU A 124 11.57 -11.61 -3.50
N ARG A 125 11.50 -12.32 -4.62
CA ARG A 125 11.26 -13.75 -4.60
C ARG A 125 12.37 -14.47 -3.85
N SER A 126 13.63 -14.19 -4.20
CA SER A 126 14.81 -14.77 -3.54
C SER A 126 14.80 -14.52 -2.04
N PHE A 127 14.58 -13.26 -1.60
CA PHE A 127 14.48 -12.93 -0.17
C PHE A 127 13.40 -13.75 0.55
N ASN A 128 12.22 -13.91 -0.04
CA ASN A 128 11.13 -14.64 0.60
C ASN A 128 11.34 -16.16 0.61
N GLU A 129 12.15 -16.68 -0.29
CA GLU A 129 12.51 -18.10 -0.40
C GLU A 129 13.79 -18.45 0.40
N GLU A 130 14.48 -17.46 1.02
CA GLU A 130 15.56 -17.70 1.96
C GLU A 130 15.08 -18.47 3.20
N PRO A 131 15.96 -19.16 3.92
CA PRO A 131 15.67 -19.78 5.22
C PRO A 131 15.10 -18.74 6.21
N ALA A 132 14.24 -19.20 7.12
CA ALA A 132 13.59 -18.33 8.11
C ALA A 132 14.60 -17.55 8.98
N GLU A 133 15.74 -18.16 9.27
CA GLU A 133 16.85 -17.59 10.04
C GLU A 133 17.44 -16.36 9.35
N ALA A 134 17.58 -16.39 8.03
CA ALA A 134 18.10 -15.26 7.23
C ALA A 134 17.11 -14.08 7.18
N ARG A 135 15.82 -14.37 7.16
CA ARG A 135 14.75 -13.34 7.16
C ARG A 135 14.44 -12.78 8.55
N ARG A 136 14.75 -13.55 9.62
CA ARG A 136 14.43 -13.19 11.00
C ARG A 136 14.93 -11.81 11.46
N PRO A 137 16.14 -11.33 11.08
CA PRO A 137 16.62 -10.01 11.48
C PRO A 137 15.72 -8.85 11.01
N TYR A 138 14.97 -9.04 9.93
CA TYR A 138 14.08 -8.03 9.35
C TYR A 138 12.65 -8.12 9.89
N TYR A 139 12.33 -9.16 10.68
CA TYR A 139 10.97 -9.34 11.17
C TYR A 139 10.62 -8.28 12.22
N SER A 140 9.73 -7.39 11.85
CA SER A 140 9.23 -6.33 12.72
C SER A 140 7.82 -5.92 12.31
N ARG A 141 6.99 -5.64 13.31
CA ARG A 141 5.68 -4.99 13.14
C ARG A 141 5.70 -3.53 13.60
N ASP A 142 6.87 -3.04 13.99
CA ASP A 142 7.07 -1.64 14.33
C ASP A 142 7.05 -0.78 13.06
N GLY A 143 6.04 0.08 12.94
CA GLY A 143 5.87 0.99 11.81
C GLY A 143 6.93 2.10 11.71
N GLN A 144 7.79 2.27 12.72
CA GLN A 144 8.87 3.26 12.71
C GLN A 144 10.14 2.74 12.01
N SER A 145 10.31 1.41 11.93
CA SER A 145 11.47 0.82 11.23
C SER A 145 11.36 1.06 9.73
N ARG A 146 12.43 1.58 9.11
CA ARG A 146 12.48 1.83 7.65
C ARG A 146 12.50 0.56 6.82
N VAL A 147 13.12 -0.48 7.36
CA VAL A 147 13.12 -1.83 6.78
C VAL A 147 12.39 -2.74 7.75
N ARG A 148 11.32 -3.39 7.29
CA ARG A 148 10.56 -4.32 8.11
C ARG A 148 9.90 -5.39 7.26
N TYR A 149 9.93 -6.60 7.77
CA TYR A 149 9.32 -7.77 7.14
C TYR A 149 8.29 -8.38 8.10
N HIS A 150 7.15 -8.74 7.60
CA HIS A 150 6.17 -9.50 8.37
C HIS A 150 5.19 -10.25 7.48
N SER A 151 4.66 -11.33 8.01
CA SER A 151 3.58 -12.12 7.41
C SER A 151 2.22 -11.62 7.91
N ASN A 152 1.19 -11.80 7.12
CA ASN A 152 -0.20 -11.66 7.54
C ASN A 152 -0.50 -10.28 8.14
N PHE A 153 -0.62 -9.27 7.29
CA PHE A 153 -0.70 -7.84 7.66
C PHE A 153 -1.71 -7.52 8.76
N ASP A 154 -2.90 -8.09 8.67
CA ASP A 154 -4.03 -7.77 9.56
C ASP A 154 -4.54 -9.01 10.31
N LEU A 155 -3.61 -9.67 11.02
CA LEU A 155 -3.78 -11.00 11.60
C LEU A 155 -5.03 -11.15 12.48
N PHE A 156 -5.43 -10.09 13.21
CA PHE A 156 -6.49 -10.18 14.22
C PHE A 156 -7.74 -9.36 13.89
N ARG A 157 -7.75 -8.61 12.79
CA ARG A 157 -8.83 -7.66 12.45
C ARG A 157 -9.51 -7.97 11.12
N SER A 158 -8.81 -8.65 10.20
CA SER A 158 -9.39 -9.00 8.91
C SER A 158 -10.39 -10.14 9.02
N PRO A 159 -11.55 -10.06 8.33
CA PRO A 159 -12.54 -11.14 8.30
C PRO A 159 -12.05 -12.41 7.59
N ALA A 160 -10.96 -12.32 6.83
CA ALA A 160 -10.30 -13.45 6.18
C ALA A 160 -8.80 -13.41 6.46
N ALA A 161 -8.16 -14.58 6.54
CA ALA A 161 -6.72 -14.66 6.70
C ALA A 161 -6.01 -14.07 5.46
N ILE A 162 -5.09 -13.13 5.69
CA ILE A 162 -4.26 -12.56 4.65
C ILE A 162 -3.07 -13.47 4.39
N TRP A 163 -3.06 -14.12 3.22
CA TRP A 163 -2.05 -15.11 2.83
C TRP A 163 -0.93 -14.44 2.05
N ARG A 164 -0.09 -13.66 2.78
CA ARG A 164 0.94 -12.80 2.19
C ARG A 164 2.05 -12.49 3.18
N ASP A 165 3.28 -12.51 2.67
CA ASP A 165 4.46 -11.95 3.31
C ASP A 165 4.79 -10.58 2.70
N THR A 166 5.30 -9.67 3.49
CA THR A 166 5.53 -8.29 3.06
C THR A 166 6.86 -7.76 3.58
N LEU A 167 7.70 -7.27 2.66
CA LEU A 167 8.91 -6.50 2.95
C LEU A 167 8.65 -5.02 2.65
N TYR A 168 8.76 -4.17 3.65
CA TYR A 168 8.67 -2.72 3.53
C TYR A 168 10.07 -2.11 3.48
N LEU A 169 10.28 -1.21 2.53
CA LEU A 169 11.45 -0.36 2.39
C LEU A 169 10.96 1.08 2.26
N ASP A 170 11.14 1.90 3.31
CA ASP A 170 10.80 3.32 3.27
C ASP A 170 11.98 4.09 2.68
N MET A 171 11.96 4.32 1.35
CA MET A 171 13.11 4.72 0.54
C MET A 171 13.31 6.23 0.39
N ALA A 172 12.29 7.05 0.65
CA ALA A 172 12.36 8.51 0.58
C ALA A 172 11.51 9.15 1.68
N PRO A 173 11.84 10.37 2.17
CA PRO A 173 12.91 11.26 1.72
C PRO A 173 14.32 10.81 2.13
N THR A 174 14.45 10.06 3.23
CA THR A 174 15.72 9.49 3.70
C THR A 174 15.57 7.98 3.75
N GLY A 175 16.15 7.29 2.79
CA GLY A 175 16.15 5.84 2.73
C GLY A 175 16.96 5.17 3.84
N PRO A 176 16.84 3.84 3.99
CA PRO A 176 17.72 3.04 4.84
C PRO A 176 19.15 3.04 4.27
N SER A 177 20.13 2.79 5.12
CA SER A 177 21.47 2.50 4.64
C SER A 177 21.47 1.17 3.86
N PRO A 178 22.40 0.97 2.92
CA PRO A 178 22.47 -0.29 2.16
C PRO A 178 22.52 -1.53 3.04
N GLU A 179 23.16 -1.45 4.20
CA GLU A 179 23.34 -2.56 5.15
C GLU A 179 22.03 -2.96 5.84
N GLU A 180 21.09 -2.02 5.98
CA GLU A 180 19.77 -2.29 6.52
C GLU A 180 18.88 -3.05 5.55
N ILE A 181 19.15 -2.95 4.23
CA ILE A 181 18.36 -3.65 3.20
C ILE A 181 18.83 -5.10 3.12
N PRO A 182 17.90 -6.08 3.04
CA PRO A 182 18.26 -7.49 2.84
C PRO A 182 19.23 -7.68 1.68
N PRO A 183 20.28 -8.50 1.82
CA PRO A 183 21.33 -8.68 0.79
C PRO A 183 20.76 -8.97 -0.61
N ALA A 184 19.73 -9.81 -0.68
CA ALA A 184 19.06 -10.15 -1.94
C ALA A 184 18.44 -8.95 -2.66
N CYS A 185 18.00 -7.91 -1.91
CA CYS A 185 17.33 -6.74 -2.47
C CYS A 185 18.25 -5.49 -2.54
N ARG A 186 19.39 -5.50 -1.86
CA ARG A 186 20.20 -4.32 -1.55
C ARG A 186 20.51 -3.42 -2.75
N GLY A 187 21.10 -3.98 -3.79
CA GLY A 187 21.50 -3.21 -4.99
C GLY A 187 20.31 -2.75 -5.80
N ILE A 188 19.46 -3.70 -6.16
CA ILE A 188 18.34 -3.45 -7.06
C ILE A 188 17.28 -2.53 -6.47
N ALA A 189 17.03 -2.58 -5.15
CA ALA A 189 16.02 -1.72 -4.51
C ALA A 189 16.35 -0.24 -4.64
N VAL A 190 17.62 0.14 -4.56
CA VAL A 190 18.07 1.53 -4.74
C VAL A 190 17.88 1.99 -6.18
N GLU A 191 18.29 1.17 -7.14
CA GLU A 191 18.14 1.46 -8.56
C GLU A 191 16.67 1.54 -8.97
N PHE A 192 15.88 0.54 -8.59
CA PHE A 192 14.44 0.50 -8.82
C PHE A 192 13.73 1.72 -8.24
N THR A 193 14.09 2.13 -7.01
CA THR A 193 13.56 3.34 -6.36
C THR A 193 13.79 4.58 -7.21
N ARG A 194 15.00 4.79 -7.72
CA ARG A 194 15.36 5.94 -8.55
C ARG A 194 14.52 5.98 -9.85
N GLU A 195 14.35 4.82 -10.49
CA GLU A 195 13.57 4.71 -11.71
C GLU A 195 12.09 5.01 -11.46
N VAL A 196 11.53 4.46 -10.37
CA VAL A 196 10.13 4.70 -9.99
C VAL A 196 9.90 6.14 -9.55
N GLN A 197 10.85 6.79 -8.89
CA GLN A 197 10.75 8.22 -8.58
C GLN A 197 10.69 9.08 -9.85
N ARG A 198 11.49 8.77 -10.88
CA ARG A 198 11.40 9.47 -12.18
C ARG A 198 10.03 9.27 -12.84
N LEU A 199 9.54 8.03 -12.86
CA LEU A 199 8.21 7.74 -13.37
C LEU A 199 7.14 8.49 -12.57
N GLY A 200 7.24 8.50 -11.23
CA GLY A 200 6.36 9.25 -10.34
C GLY A 200 6.31 10.73 -10.67
N GLY A 201 7.48 11.37 -10.89
CA GLY A 201 7.57 12.76 -11.33
C GLY A 201 6.78 13.00 -12.62
N THR A 202 7.02 12.19 -13.66
CA THR A 202 6.26 12.26 -14.92
C THR A 202 4.74 12.14 -14.70
N LEU A 203 4.31 11.20 -13.86
CA LEU A 203 2.89 10.99 -13.56
C LEU A 203 2.29 12.18 -12.79
N PHE A 204 2.99 12.74 -11.79
CA PHE A 204 2.51 13.91 -11.06
C PHE A 204 2.46 15.17 -11.92
N GLU A 205 3.36 15.34 -12.89
CA GLU A 205 3.26 16.38 -13.89
C GLU A 205 1.98 16.25 -14.71
N LEU A 206 1.71 15.08 -15.29
CA LEU A 206 0.50 14.81 -16.07
C LEU A 206 -0.78 15.02 -15.24
N LEU A 207 -0.76 14.59 -13.98
CA LEU A 207 -1.87 14.77 -13.03
C LEU A 207 -2.09 16.25 -12.66
N SER A 208 -1.01 17.04 -12.52
CA SER A 208 -1.11 18.49 -12.30
C SER A 208 -1.80 19.18 -13.47
N GLU A 209 -1.38 18.89 -14.70
CA GLU A 209 -1.99 19.42 -15.91
C GLU A 209 -3.44 18.92 -16.08
N ALA A 210 -3.74 17.67 -15.72
CA ALA A 210 -5.09 17.12 -15.72
C ALA A 210 -6.04 17.84 -14.75
N LEU A 211 -5.51 18.41 -13.66
CA LEU A 211 -6.23 19.28 -12.73
C LEU A 211 -6.39 20.70 -13.24
N GLY A 212 -5.74 21.06 -14.36
CA GLY A 212 -5.70 22.43 -14.87
C GLY A 212 -4.72 23.32 -14.09
N LEU A 213 -3.73 22.73 -13.45
CA LEU A 213 -2.69 23.41 -12.68
C LEU A 213 -1.38 23.45 -13.50
N HIS A 214 -0.41 24.26 -13.07
CA HIS A 214 0.90 24.23 -13.69
C HIS A 214 1.58 22.88 -13.48
N ARG A 215 2.45 22.50 -14.41
CA ARG A 215 3.06 21.17 -14.55
C ARG A 215 3.68 20.62 -13.26
N GLY A 216 4.42 21.42 -12.50
CA GLY A 216 5.11 20.99 -11.29
C GLY A 216 4.29 21.11 -9.99
N PHE A 217 3.00 21.41 -10.04
CA PHE A 217 2.22 21.76 -8.85
C PHE A 217 2.19 20.65 -7.79
N LEU A 218 1.92 19.40 -8.18
CA LEU A 218 1.83 18.27 -7.25
C LEU A 218 3.20 17.86 -6.69
N GLU A 219 4.29 18.18 -7.39
CA GLU A 219 5.65 17.93 -6.92
C GLU A 219 6.15 18.97 -5.94
N GLN A 220 5.62 20.21 -6.03
CA GLN A 220 6.08 21.31 -5.22
C GLN A 220 5.85 21.09 -3.73
N ARG A 221 6.58 21.86 -2.92
CA ARG A 221 6.62 21.72 -1.47
C ARG A 221 5.26 21.79 -0.79
N GLU A 222 4.33 22.57 -1.35
CA GLU A 222 2.96 22.72 -0.84
C GLU A 222 2.17 21.41 -0.93
N ALA A 223 2.22 20.74 -2.06
CA ALA A 223 1.58 19.43 -2.26
C ALA A 223 2.50 18.28 -1.86
N GLY A 224 3.79 18.34 -2.24
CA GLY A 224 4.85 17.43 -1.82
C GLY A 224 4.58 15.95 -2.12
N CYS A 225 3.84 15.68 -3.21
CA CYS A 225 3.40 14.32 -3.50
C CYS A 225 4.54 13.36 -3.86
N LEU A 226 5.69 13.89 -4.29
CA LEU A 226 6.88 13.12 -4.67
C LEU A 226 7.90 12.94 -3.52
N GLU A 227 7.74 13.65 -2.39
CA GLU A 227 8.75 13.69 -1.33
C GLU A 227 8.97 12.36 -0.64
N GLY A 228 7.95 11.55 -0.47
CA GLY A 228 8.03 10.28 0.23
C GLY A 228 7.70 9.09 -0.65
N LEU A 229 8.47 8.02 -0.51
CA LEU A 229 8.26 6.78 -1.26
C LEU A 229 8.54 5.55 -0.39
N SER A 230 7.54 4.70 -0.25
CA SER A 230 7.71 3.33 0.27
C SER A 230 7.69 2.34 -0.89
N VAL A 231 8.72 1.51 -0.98
CA VAL A 231 8.78 0.35 -1.87
C VAL A 231 8.39 -0.88 -1.05
N VAL A 232 7.27 -1.50 -1.38
CA VAL A 232 6.68 -2.57 -0.58
C VAL A 232 6.58 -3.84 -1.42
N GLY A 233 7.44 -4.79 -1.13
CA GLY A 233 7.45 -6.10 -1.78
C GLY A 233 6.43 -7.03 -1.15
N HIS A 234 5.60 -7.65 -1.98
CA HIS A 234 4.59 -8.63 -1.55
C HIS A 234 4.90 -10.00 -2.18
N TYR A 235 4.93 -11.01 -1.34
CA TYR A 235 5.06 -12.40 -1.74
C TYR A 235 3.80 -13.15 -1.29
N TYR A 236 3.11 -13.75 -2.23
CA TYR A 236 1.87 -14.50 -2.00
C TYR A 236 2.10 -15.98 -2.29
N PRO A 237 2.38 -16.80 -1.29
CA PRO A 237 2.53 -18.24 -1.49
C PRO A 237 1.27 -18.86 -2.11
N ALA A 238 1.42 -19.99 -2.78
CA ALA A 238 0.25 -20.79 -3.16
C ALA A 238 -0.58 -21.12 -1.91
N SER A 239 -1.86 -20.82 -1.95
CA SER A 239 -2.76 -21.12 -0.84
C SER A 239 -3.36 -22.50 -0.99
N PRO A 240 -3.32 -23.36 0.05
CA PRO A 240 -3.98 -24.66 0.00
C PRO A 240 -5.52 -24.54 0.00
N GLN A 241 -6.04 -23.42 0.47
CA GLN A 241 -7.47 -23.13 0.58
C GLN A 241 -7.78 -21.69 0.12
N PRO A 242 -7.63 -21.38 -1.18
CA PRO A 242 -7.78 -20.01 -1.69
C PRO A 242 -9.18 -19.42 -1.49
N GLN A 243 -10.21 -20.28 -1.34
CA GLN A 243 -11.59 -19.85 -1.05
C GLN A 243 -11.80 -19.36 0.40
N LEU A 244 -10.85 -19.61 1.29
CA LEU A 244 -10.90 -19.19 2.71
C LEU A 244 -9.88 -18.08 3.05
N THR A 245 -9.02 -17.72 2.10
CA THR A 245 -7.95 -16.74 2.30
C THR A 245 -8.02 -15.63 1.25
N MET A 246 -7.42 -14.49 1.59
CA MET A 246 -7.21 -13.39 0.64
C MET A 246 -5.72 -13.09 0.55
N GLY A 247 -5.24 -12.69 -0.63
CA GLY A 247 -3.89 -12.12 -0.76
C GLY A 247 -3.85 -10.75 -0.10
N THR A 248 -4.84 -9.90 -0.41
CA THR A 248 -5.08 -8.62 0.28
C THR A 248 -6.59 -8.37 0.32
N SER A 249 -7.11 -8.04 1.50
CA SER A 249 -8.52 -7.69 1.66
C SER A 249 -8.84 -6.39 0.90
N ARG A 250 -10.13 -6.16 0.67
CA ARG A 250 -10.68 -4.95 0.05
C ARG A 250 -10.22 -3.71 0.82
N HIS A 251 -9.64 -2.72 0.10
CA HIS A 251 -9.14 -1.46 0.66
C HIS A 251 -8.96 -0.41 -0.43
N THR A 252 -8.74 0.83 -0.01
CA THR A 252 -8.13 1.93 -0.78
C THR A 252 -6.74 2.22 -0.23
N ASP A 253 -5.89 2.91 -0.98
CA ASP A 253 -4.52 3.19 -0.57
C ASP A 253 -4.39 4.53 0.15
N PRO A 254 -3.78 4.60 1.35
CA PRO A 254 -3.49 5.85 2.05
C PRO A 254 -2.21 6.50 1.47
N SER A 255 -2.27 6.89 0.23
CA SER A 255 -1.19 7.49 -0.54
C SER A 255 -1.72 8.57 -1.48
N PHE A 256 -0.84 9.33 -2.12
CA PHE A 256 -1.21 10.16 -3.27
C PHE A 256 -1.39 9.28 -4.51
N LEU A 257 -0.39 8.46 -4.79
CA LEU A 257 -0.37 7.58 -5.96
C LEU A 257 0.32 6.26 -5.57
N THR A 258 -0.16 5.17 -6.15
CA THR A 258 0.50 3.87 -6.07
C THR A 258 0.93 3.46 -7.47
N VAL A 259 2.18 3.04 -7.61
CA VAL A 259 2.76 2.45 -8.83
C VAL A 259 3.12 1.02 -8.53
N LEU A 260 2.42 0.08 -9.16
CA LEU A 260 2.52 -1.35 -8.89
C LEU A 260 3.19 -2.08 -10.04
N LEU A 261 4.29 -2.76 -9.75
CA LEU A 261 4.88 -3.80 -10.57
C LEU A 261 4.34 -5.15 -10.11
N GLN A 262 3.89 -6.01 -11.01
CA GLN A 262 3.46 -7.37 -10.70
C GLN A 262 3.99 -8.39 -11.70
N ASP A 263 4.10 -9.63 -11.26
CA ASP A 263 4.39 -10.77 -12.12
C ASP A 263 3.16 -11.19 -12.96
N SER A 264 3.33 -12.21 -13.80
CA SER A 264 2.28 -12.73 -14.68
C SER A 264 1.19 -13.55 -13.99
N VAL A 265 1.29 -13.80 -12.67
CA VAL A 265 0.31 -14.64 -11.95
C VAL A 265 -1.06 -13.96 -11.84
N GLY A 266 -1.10 -12.61 -11.75
CA GLY A 266 -2.33 -11.83 -11.67
C GLY A 266 -3.05 -11.96 -10.31
N GLY A 267 -4.37 -11.75 -10.28
CA GLY A 267 -5.21 -11.83 -9.06
C GLY A 267 -5.52 -10.49 -8.42
N LEU A 268 -4.98 -9.38 -8.92
CA LEU A 268 -5.42 -8.04 -8.55
C LEU A 268 -6.80 -7.78 -9.15
N GLN A 269 -7.73 -7.29 -8.34
CA GLN A 269 -9.08 -6.90 -8.75
C GLN A 269 -9.42 -5.50 -8.25
N VAL A 270 -10.14 -4.76 -9.07
CA VAL A 270 -10.67 -3.42 -8.80
C VAL A 270 -12.19 -3.47 -8.70
N LEU A 271 -12.78 -2.77 -7.74
CA LEU A 271 -14.21 -2.65 -7.60
C LEU A 271 -14.74 -1.54 -8.51
N HIS A 272 -15.42 -1.89 -9.57
CA HIS A 272 -15.92 -0.94 -10.56
C HIS A 272 -17.43 -1.02 -10.76
N ARG A 273 -18.04 0.13 -11.11
CA ARG A 273 -19.44 0.20 -11.56
C ARG A 273 -19.45 0.41 -13.07
N LEU A 274 -20.01 -0.55 -13.79
CA LEU A 274 -20.11 -0.45 -15.25
C LEU A 274 -21.03 0.71 -15.67
N ARG A 275 -22.14 0.90 -14.94
CA ARG A 275 -23.07 2.02 -15.10
C ARG A 275 -23.35 2.65 -13.74
N ARG A 276 -23.87 3.87 -13.72
CA ARG A 276 -24.11 4.64 -12.49
C ARG A 276 -25.04 3.92 -11.50
N ASP A 277 -26.04 3.24 -12.01
CA ASP A 277 -27.08 2.56 -11.23
C ASP A 277 -26.79 1.07 -11.00
N ASP A 278 -25.70 0.54 -11.58
CA ASP A 278 -25.30 -0.84 -11.41
C ASP A 278 -24.70 -1.11 -10.03
N GLN A 279 -24.86 -2.33 -9.56
CA GLN A 279 -24.07 -2.79 -8.40
C GLN A 279 -22.60 -2.88 -8.81
N PRO A 280 -21.67 -2.48 -7.90
CA PRO A 280 -20.25 -2.58 -8.21
C PRO A 280 -19.82 -4.04 -8.36
N VAL A 281 -18.98 -4.30 -9.34
CA VAL A 281 -18.43 -5.62 -9.64
C VAL A 281 -16.91 -5.61 -9.51
N TRP A 282 -16.35 -6.77 -9.17
CA TRP A 282 -14.91 -6.95 -9.15
C TRP A 282 -14.40 -7.28 -10.56
N VAL A 283 -13.51 -6.44 -11.06
CA VAL A 283 -12.89 -6.57 -12.37
C VAL A 283 -11.42 -6.95 -12.20
N ASP A 284 -10.97 -7.97 -12.92
CA ASP A 284 -9.56 -8.36 -12.92
C ASP A 284 -8.70 -7.30 -13.61
N VAL A 285 -7.56 -6.98 -12.99
CA VAL A 285 -6.51 -6.15 -13.61
C VAL A 285 -5.54 -7.09 -14.32
N PRO A 286 -5.45 -7.03 -15.65
CA PRO A 286 -4.50 -7.87 -16.38
C PRO A 286 -3.07 -7.64 -15.92
N ALA A 287 -2.28 -8.71 -15.88
CA ALA A 287 -0.83 -8.62 -15.69
C ALA A 287 -0.17 -8.40 -17.05
N GLU A 288 -0.19 -7.14 -17.52
CA GLU A 288 0.42 -6.76 -18.79
C GLU A 288 1.94 -6.78 -18.68
N PRO A 289 2.65 -7.56 -19.53
CA PRO A 289 4.11 -7.64 -19.48
C PRO A 289 4.76 -6.26 -19.72
N GLY A 290 5.70 -5.89 -18.86
CA GLY A 290 6.44 -4.63 -19.00
C GLY A 290 5.63 -3.38 -18.65
N ALA A 291 4.43 -3.51 -18.09
CA ALA A 291 3.64 -2.39 -17.63
C ALA A 291 3.72 -2.21 -16.11
N PHE A 292 3.53 -0.97 -15.65
CA PHE A 292 3.11 -0.70 -14.28
C PHE A 292 1.61 -0.47 -14.24
N THR A 293 0.96 -0.94 -13.18
CA THR A 293 -0.39 -0.54 -12.82
C THR A 293 -0.31 0.67 -11.90
N VAL A 294 -1.07 1.72 -12.21
CA VAL A 294 -1.09 2.98 -11.46
C VAL A 294 -2.48 3.20 -10.89
N ASN A 295 -2.59 3.56 -9.62
CA ASN A 295 -3.86 3.94 -9.02
C ASN A 295 -3.75 5.18 -8.14
N VAL A 296 -4.82 5.96 -8.14
CA VAL A 296 -5.02 7.10 -7.26
C VAL A 296 -5.24 6.61 -5.84
N GLY A 297 -4.56 7.23 -4.88
CA GLY A 297 -4.78 7.01 -3.46
C GLY A 297 -5.69 8.05 -2.82
N ASP A 298 -6.08 7.79 -1.58
CA ASP A 298 -7.04 8.60 -0.81
C ASP A 298 -6.56 10.06 -0.63
N PHE A 299 -5.26 10.27 -0.43
CA PHE A 299 -4.72 11.63 -0.25
C PHE A 299 -4.87 12.46 -1.53
N LEU A 300 -4.66 11.86 -2.69
CA LEU A 300 -4.83 12.57 -3.96
C LEU A 300 -6.31 12.79 -4.30
N GLN A 301 -7.21 11.87 -3.92
CA GLN A 301 -8.65 12.11 -4.03
C GLN A 301 -9.08 13.30 -3.18
N LEU A 302 -8.61 13.39 -1.93
CA LEU A 302 -8.87 14.52 -1.04
C LEU A 302 -8.32 15.82 -1.66
N LEU A 303 -7.04 15.84 -2.05
CA LEU A 303 -6.42 17.01 -2.67
C LEU A 303 -7.14 17.45 -3.94
N SER A 304 -7.56 16.52 -4.78
CA SER A 304 -8.26 16.82 -6.03
C SER A 304 -9.73 17.21 -5.83
N ASN A 305 -10.24 17.23 -4.60
CA ASN A 305 -11.64 17.49 -4.28
C ASN A 305 -12.61 16.56 -5.04
N ASP A 306 -12.36 15.24 -5.03
CA ASP A 306 -13.08 14.17 -5.75
C ASP A 306 -12.97 14.23 -7.29
N ARG A 307 -12.09 15.06 -7.86
CA ARG A 307 -11.87 15.04 -9.32
C ARG A 307 -11.12 13.79 -9.79
N PHE A 308 -10.30 13.21 -8.92
CA PHE A 308 -9.63 11.93 -9.09
C PHE A 308 -10.16 10.94 -8.07
N ARG A 309 -10.32 9.69 -8.46
CA ARG A 309 -10.99 8.68 -7.64
C ARG A 309 -10.00 7.68 -7.07
N SER A 310 -9.95 7.56 -5.76
CA SER A 310 -9.37 6.40 -5.06
C SER A 310 -10.38 5.27 -5.06
N VAL A 311 -10.01 4.11 -5.58
CA VAL A 311 -10.93 3.01 -5.84
C VAL A 311 -10.52 1.78 -5.05
N GLU A 312 -11.51 1.09 -4.50
CA GLU A 312 -11.30 -0.13 -3.75
C GLU A 312 -10.76 -1.24 -4.64
N HIS A 313 -9.76 -1.93 -4.11
CA HIS A 313 -9.14 -3.05 -4.78
C HIS A 313 -8.79 -4.16 -3.79
N ARG A 314 -8.50 -5.35 -4.31
CA ARG A 314 -8.13 -6.52 -3.53
C ARG A 314 -7.20 -7.44 -4.33
N VAL A 315 -6.54 -8.37 -3.65
CA VAL A 315 -5.78 -9.45 -4.30
C VAL A 315 -6.34 -10.78 -3.85
N LEU A 316 -6.67 -11.63 -4.81
CA LEU A 316 -7.14 -12.99 -4.55
C LEU A 316 -5.97 -13.90 -4.20
N SER A 317 -6.16 -14.77 -3.21
CA SER A 317 -5.28 -15.94 -3.05
C SER A 317 -5.50 -16.92 -4.19
N LYS A 318 -4.45 -17.59 -4.62
CA LYS A 318 -4.50 -18.62 -5.67
C LYS A 318 -3.87 -19.93 -5.18
N SER A 319 -4.31 -21.05 -5.74
CA SER A 319 -3.71 -22.36 -5.51
C SER A 319 -2.41 -22.55 -6.28
N VAL A 320 -2.10 -21.65 -7.22
CA VAL A 320 -0.86 -21.61 -7.99
C VAL A 320 -0.10 -20.35 -7.60
N GLY A 321 1.19 -20.50 -7.39
CA GLY A 321 2.06 -19.38 -6.98
C GLY A 321 3.53 -19.83 -6.86
N PRO A 322 4.38 -19.00 -6.28
CA PRO A 322 4.04 -17.72 -5.66
C PRO A 322 3.71 -16.63 -6.69
N ARG A 323 2.88 -15.67 -6.29
CA ARG A 323 2.77 -14.37 -6.93
C ARG A 323 3.72 -13.40 -6.23
N VAL A 324 4.41 -12.59 -7.01
CA VAL A 324 5.27 -11.51 -6.49
C VAL A 324 4.84 -10.17 -7.07
N SER A 325 4.78 -9.15 -6.24
CA SER A 325 4.54 -7.79 -6.70
C SER A 325 5.23 -6.74 -5.82
N VAL A 326 5.46 -5.56 -6.38
CA VAL A 326 6.08 -4.41 -5.71
C VAL A 326 5.13 -3.24 -5.81
N ALA A 327 4.57 -2.80 -4.69
CA ALA A 327 3.77 -1.60 -4.62
C ALA A 327 4.63 -0.42 -4.15
N CYS A 328 4.68 0.63 -4.94
CA CYS A 328 5.41 1.85 -4.67
C CYS A 328 4.41 2.94 -4.26
N PHE A 329 4.36 3.24 -2.96
CA PHE A 329 3.43 4.21 -2.41
C PHE A 329 4.10 5.58 -2.31
N PHE A 330 3.64 6.54 -3.11
CA PHE A 330 4.00 7.94 -2.94
C PHE A 330 3.14 8.55 -1.83
N ARG A 331 3.76 8.72 -0.67
CA ARG A 331 3.12 9.26 0.53
C ARG A 331 4.14 9.95 1.41
N PRO A 332 3.76 10.98 2.18
CA PRO A 332 4.69 11.65 3.08
C PRO A 332 5.21 10.72 4.17
N HIS A 333 6.49 10.89 4.53
CA HIS A 333 7.16 10.16 5.60
C HIS A 333 7.90 11.07 6.56
N GLY A 334 8.01 10.62 7.83
CA GLY A 334 8.76 11.31 8.88
C GLY A 334 7.97 12.42 9.59
N ALA A 335 8.51 12.91 10.71
CA ALA A 335 7.82 13.84 11.60
C ALA A 335 7.45 15.18 10.93
N ALA A 336 8.31 15.71 10.07
CA ALA A 336 8.02 16.96 9.35
C ALA A 336 6.86 16.81 8.36
N ALA A 337 6.71 15.62 7.77
CA ALA A 337 5.62 15.33 6.85
C ALA A 337 4.32 15.01 7.57
N ALA A 338 4.37 14.46 8.79
CA ALA A 338 3.20 14.14 9.61
C ALA A 338 2.33 15.37 9.90
N ALA A 339 2.95 16.52 10.18
CA ALA A 339 2.27 17.78 10.45
C ALA A 339 1.73 18.50 9.18
N ARG A 340 2.05 18.01 7.99
CA ARG A 340 1.56 18.61 6.74
C ARG A 340 0.04 18.53 6.65
N VAL A 341 -0.58 19.64 6.28
CA VAL A 341 -2.03 19.71 6.08
C VAL A 341 -2.37 19.34 4.64
N CYS A 342 -3.23 18.34 4.49
CA CYS A 342 -3.90 18.00 3.25
C CYS A 342 -5.25 18.72 3.20
N ALA A 343 -5.45 19.54 2.18
CA ALA A 343 -6.69 20.28 1.96
C ALA A 343 -7.11 20.21 0.49
N PRO A 344 -8.40 20.26 0.16
CA PRO A 344 -8.87 20.29 -1.21
C PRO A 344 -8.30 21.48 -2.00
N ILE A 345 -7.75 21.20 -3.18
CA ILE A 345 -7.31 22.20 -4.15
C ILE A 345 -8.53 22.72 -4.90
N LEU A 346 -8.89 23.96 -4.64
CA LEU A 346 -10.01 24.62 -5.31
C LEU A 346 -9.48 25.31 -6.56
N VAL A 347 -9.97 24.92 -7.73
CA VAL A 347 -9.60 25.49 -9.04
C VAL A 347 -10.74 26.36 -9.53
N GLY A 348 -10.43 27.58 -9.96
CA GLY A 348 -11.41 28.60 -10.38
C GLY A 348 -11.73 29.59 -9.25
N ASP A 349 -12.85 30.31 -9.36
CA ASP A 349 -13.30 31.34 -8.41
C ASP A 349 -13.80 30.79 -7.05
N GLY A 350 -13.60 29.51 -6.78
CA GLY A 350 -13.98 28.86 -5.50
C GLY A 350 -15.47 28.67 -5.30
N ALA A 351 -16.31 29.51 -5.92
CA ALA A 351 -17.76 29.42 -5.80
C ALA A 351 -18.36 28.26 -6.61
N ALA A 352 -17.68 27.88 -7.71
CA ALA A 352 -18.16 26.82 -8.63
C ALA A 352 -17.95 25.39 -8.07
N SER A 353 -17.04 25.19 -7.12
CA SER A 353 -16.75 23.88 -6.54
C SER A 353 -16.34 24.00 -5.07
N PRO A 354 -17.29 24.01 -4.14
CA PRO A 354 -17.00 24.10 -2.71
C PRO A 354 -16.14 22.88 -2.26
N PRO A 355 -15.38 23.01 -1.16
CA PRO A 355 -14.64 21.91 -0.61
C PRO A 355 -15.58 20.77 -0.20
N ARG A 356 -15.25 19.55 -0.56
CA ARG A 356 -15.99 18.33 -0.19
C ARG A 356 -15.43 17.66 1.05
N TYR A 357 -14.23 18.08 1.44
CA TYR A 357 -13.50 17.54 2.58
C TYR A 357 -13.00 18.65 3.47
N ARG A 358 -13.04 18.42 4.78
CA ARG A 358 -12.29 19.22 5.74
C ARG A 358 -10.80 18.95 5.59
N SER A 359 -9.98 19.94 5.91
CA SER A 359 -8.53 19.78 5.98
C SER A 359 -8.16 18.82 7.13
N ALA A 360 -7.13 18.03 6.93
CA ALA A 360 -6.59 17.12 7.94
C ALA A 360 -5.07 17.05 7.81
N THR A 361 -4.35 16.76 8.90
CA THR A 361 -2.93 16.48 8.81
C THR A 361 -2.68 15.09 8.22
N VAL A 362 -1.50 14.87 7.65
CA VAL A 362 -1.09 13.54 7.18
C VAL A 362 -1.14 12.53 8.34
N GLU A 363 -0.78 12.95 9.55
CA GLU A 363 -0.84 12.11 10.75
C GLU A 363 -2.27 11.68 11.06
N ASP A 364 -3.22 12.63 11.08
CA ASP A 364 -4.65 12.31 11.29
C ASP A 364 -5.15 11.29 10.28
N LEU A 365 -4.81 11.48 9.00
CA LEU A 365 -5.21 10.56 7.92
C LEU A 365 -4.62 9.16 8.13
N ILE A 366 -3.33 9.05 8.48
CA ILE A 366 -2.66 7.76 8.70
C ILE A 366 -3.17 7.08 9.98
N VAL A 367 -3.36 7.83 11.06
CA VAL A 367 -3.90 7.29 12.32
C VAL A 367 -5.30 6.74 12.08
N HIS A 368 -6.18 7.53 11.46
CA HIS A 368 -7.54 7.08 11.14
C HIS A 368 -7.54 5.84 10.24
N TYR A 369 -6.68 5.78 9.22
CA TYR A 369 -6.55 4.60 8.36
C TYR A 369 -6.14 3.34 9.15
N ARG A 370 -5.20 3.47 10.08
CA ARG A 370 -4.75 2.35 10.93
C ARG A 370 -5.84 1.90 11.91
N ASP A 371 -6.55 2.84 12.50
CA ASP A 371 -7.58 2.54 13.50
C ASP A 371 -8.80 1.85 12.89
N LYS A 372 -9.24 2.30 11.71
CA LYS A 372 -10.33 1.62 11.00
C LYS A 372 -9.93 0.26 10.42
N ALA A 373 -8.63 0.00 10.20
CA ALA A 373 -8.11 -1.19 9.55
C ALA A 373 -8.76 -1.41 8.15
N LEU A 374 -8.82 -2.67 7.68
CA LEU A 374 -9.47 -3.03 6.41
C LEU A 374 -10.93 -3.47 6.64
N ASP A 375 -11.72 -2.61 7.28
CA ASP A 375 -13.13 -2.85 7.65
C ASP A 375 -14.11 -2.74 6.47
N GLY A 376 -13.62 -2.29 5.30
CA GLY A 376 -14.42 -2.11 4.08
C GLY A 376 -15.11 -0.75 3.98
N THR A 377 -14.87 0.18 4.93
CA THR A 377 -15.34 1.57 4.84
C THR A 377 -14.28 2.45 4.16
N SER A 378 -14.69 3.57 3.57
CA SER A 378 -13.75 4.55 3.04
C SER A 378 -13.14 5.38 4.16
N MET A 379 -11.83 5.57 4.15
CA MET A 379 -11.15 6.50 5.07
C MET A 379 -11.68 7.93 4.89
N LEU A 380 -11.99 8.30 3.67
CA LEU A 380 -12.39 9.67 3.32
C LEU A 380 -13.80 10.04 3.80
N ASP A 381 -14.67 9.07 4.08
CA ASP A 381 -16.01 9.36 4.60
C ASP A 381 -15.96 10.10 5.93
N HIS A 382 -14.96 9.86 6.76
CA HIS A 382 -14.72 10.58 8.01
C HIS A 382 -14.40 12.07 7.80
N TYR A 383 -13.83 12.44 6.66
CA TYR A 383 -13.40 13.81 6.34
C TYR A 383 -14.36 14.56 5.43
N ARG A 384 -15.44 13.94 4.96
CA ARG A 384 -16.47 14.62 4.14
C ARG A 384 -17.20 15.71 4.92
N ILE A 385 -17.52 16.80 4.20
CA ILE A 385 -18.32 17.93 4.69
C ILE A 385 -19.78 17.73 4.26
#